data_88ad0b4bbce95d66d43384a07f6102d9
#
_entry.id   88ad0b4bbce95d66d43384a07f6102d9
#
_cell.length_a   1.000
_cell.length_b   1.000
_cell.length_c   1.000
_cell.angle_alpha   90.00
_cell.angle_beta   90.00
_cell.angle_gamma   90.00
#
_symmetry.space_group_name_H-M   'P 1'
#
loop_
_entity.id
_entity.type
_entity.pdbx_description
1 polymer ?
#
loop_
_entity_poly.entity_id
_entity_poly.type
_entity_poly.pdbx_seq_one_letter_code
_entity_poly.pdbx_strand_id
1 'polypeptide(L)'
;MQSLNLPNAITLARIALVPVVVLTMLDARRGGSPALPAALVVVAALSDALAGYLARRTDEVTEFGRIVDPIADKALITGALTVLAVQNRVAVWVAVAIVGRELAVTALRSVAGRRGITVSVSRLGKNKTTLQVVAIVTLILAPDPYAWWVLILVYAALALTLVSGAEYFAGLRSRPGGEAGPPERSSSPGG
;
A
#
# COMPACT_ATOMS: atom_id res chain seq x y z
N MET A 1 -10.18 -27.82 0.12
CA MET A 1 -10.83 -26.77 -0.70
C MET A 1 -10.85 -25.52 0.17
N GLN A 2 -9.93 -24.58 -0.10
CA GLN A 2 -9.90 -23.32 0.62
C GLN A 2 -11.13 -22.53 0.21
N SER A 3 -12.05 -22.36 1.16
CA SER A 3 -13.26 -21.56 0.94
C SER A 3 -12.85 -20.14 0.55
N LEU A 4 -13.44 -19.63 -0.54
CA LEU A 4 -13.36 -18.23 -0.93
C LEU A 4 -14.03 -17.40 0.17
N ASN A 5 -13.27 -17.04 1.19
CA ASN A 5 -13.77 -16.16 2.24
C ASN A 5 -13.95 -14.74 1.68
N LEU A 6 -14.93 -14.02 2.21
CA LEU A 6 -15.27 -12.67 1.75
C LEU A 6 -14.05 -11.75 1.60
N PRO A 7 -13.07 -11.72 2.53
CA PRO A 7 -11.83 -10.93 2.35
C PRO A 7 -11.04 -11.31 1.09
N ASN A 8 -10.88 -12.62 0.81
CA ASN A 8 -10.16 -13.09 -0.38
C ASN A 8 -10.86 -12.70 -1.68
N ALA A 9 -12.20 -12.76 -1.71
CA ALA A 9 -12.99 -12.34 -2.86
C ALA A 9 -12.80 -10.84 -3.14
N ILE A 10 -12.78 -10.00 -2.11
CA ILE A 10 -12.53 -8.55 -2.24
C ILE A 10 -11.12 -8.29 -2.79
N THR A 11 -10.12 -9.05 -2.33
CA THR A 11 -8.73 -8.92 -2.82
C THR A 11 -8.62 -9.31 -4.29
N LEU A 12 -9.24 -10.40 -4.71
CA LEU A 12 -9.27 -10.83 -6.11
C LEU A 12 -10.01 -9.82 -6.99
N ALA A 13 -11.14 -9.29 -6.53
CA ALA A 13 -11.87 -8.24 -7.24
C ALA A 13 -11.00 -6.98 -7.43
N ARG A 14 -10.19 -6.61 -6.42
CA ARG A 14 -9.25 -5.48 -6.51
C ARG A 14 -8.16 -5.73 -7.55
N ILE A 15 -7.59 -6.94 -7.62
CA ILE A 15 -6.60 -7.28 -8.65
C ILE A 15 -7.21 -7.16 -10.04
N ALA A 16 -8.44 -7.66 -10.22
CA ALA A 16 -9.16 -7.54 -11.49
C ALA A 16 -9.51 -6.08 -11.82
N LEU A 17 -9.66 -5.22 -10.80
CA LEU A 17 -9.94 -3.80 -10.98
C LEU A 17 -8.72 -3.01 -11.46
N VAL A 18 -7.49 -3.44 -11.15
CA VAL A 18 -6.26 -2.73 -11.58
C VAL A 18 -6.20 -2.49 -13.09
N PRO A 19 -6.34 -3.52 -13.95
CA PRO A 19 -6.34 -3.28 -15.39
C PRO A 19 -7.50 -2.39 -15.85
N VAL A 20 -8.66 -2.47 -15.22
CA VAL A 20 -9.80 -1.60 -15.53
C VAL A 20 -9.48 -0.14 -15.24
N VAL A 21 -8.87 0.15 -14.07
CA VAL A 21 -8.40 1.50 -13.72
C VAL A 21 -7.39 2.00 -14.74
N VAL A 22 -6.39 1.20 -15.09
CA VAL A 22 -5.37 1.57 -16.09
C VAL A 22 -6.02 1.89 -17.43
N LEU A 23 -6.92 1.03 -17.94
CA LEU A 23 -7.59 1.24 -19.21
C LEU A 23 -8.47 2.49 -19.21
N THR A 24 -9.24 2.72 -18.15
CA THR A 24 -10.09 3.92 -18.03
C THR A 24 -9.25 5.20 -17.89
N MET A 25 -8.08 5.16 -17.24
CA MET A 25 -7.14 6.29 -17.21
C MET A 25 -6.57 6.60 -18.60
N LEU A 26 -6.27 5.57 -19.40
CA LEU A 26 -5.79 5.75 -20.78
C LEU A 26 -6.92 6.29 -21.71
N ASP A 27 -8.14 5.84 -21.51
CA ASP A 27 -9.32 6.34 -22.24
C ASP A 27 -9.61 7.81 -21.89
N ALA A 28 -9.55 8.18 -20.62
CA ALA A 28 -9.70 9.56 -20.17
C ALA A 28 -8.74 10.53 -20.87
N ARG A 29 -7.52 10.09 -21.20
CA ARG A 29 -6.57 10.88 -22.01
C ARG A 29 -7.03 11.08 -23.46
N ARG A 30 -7.81 10.16 -24.01
CA ARG A 30 -8.33 10.20 -25.37
C ARG A 30 -9.64 10.99 -25.51
N GLY A 31 -10.07 11.68 -24.46
CA GLY A 31 -11.29 12.47 -24.41
C GLY A 31 -12.41 11.84 -23.57
N GLY A 32 -12.17 10.70 -22.96
CA GLY A 32 -13.06 10.10 -21.97
C GLY A 32 -13.14 10.91 -20.66
N SER A 33 -14.08 10.55 -19.81
CA SER A 33 -14.28 11.23 -18.52
C SER A 33 -13.20 10.83 -17.49
N PRO A 34 -12.49 11.80 -16.86
CA PRO A 34 -11.55 11.52 -15.78
C PRO A 34 -12.26 11.10 -14.48
N ALA A 35 -13.57 11.33 -14.35
CA ALA A 35 -14.32 10.97 -13.16
C ALA A 35 -14.40 9.45 -12.95
N LEU A 36 -14.48 8.68 -14.06
CA LEU A 36 -14.58 7.22 -13.96
C LEU A 36 -13.33 6.59 -13.33
N PRO A 37 -12.10 6.79 -13.85
CA PRO A 37 -10.91 6.22 -13.22
C PRO A 37 -10.68 6.76 -11.80
N ALA A 38 -10.99 8.03 -11.52
CA ALA A 38 -10.92 8.59 -10.17
C ALA A 38 -11.86 7.85 -9.20
N ALA A 39 -13.12 7.64 -9.58
CA ALA A 39 -14.08 6.89 -8.78
C ALA A 39 -13.62 5.44 -8.54
N LEU A 40 -13.08 4.76 -9.57
CA LEU A 40 -12.58 3.39 -9.45
C LEU A 40 -11.39 3.30 -8.48
N VAL A 41 -10.47 4.27 -8.50
CA VAL A 41 -9.36 4.34 -7.53
C VAL A 41 -9.89 4.51 -6.11
N VAL A 42 -10.88 5.38 -5.89
CA VAL A 42 -11.50 5.59 -4.58
C VAL A 42 -12.20 4.30 -4.10
N VAL A 43 -12.99 3.66 -4.97
CA VAL A 43 -13.69 2.40 -4.64
C VAL A 43 -12.68 1.31 -4.29
N ALA A 44 -11.59 1.18 -5.03
CA ALA A 44 -10.54 0.21 -4.74
C ALA A 44 -9.87 0.47 -3.38
N ALA A 45 -9.57 1.74 -3.06
CA ALA A 45 -8.97 2.11 -1.79
C ALA A 45 -9.92 1.88 -0.60
N LEU A 46 -11.21 2.20 -0.75
CA LEU A 46 -12.23 1.93 0.28
C LEU A 46 -12.44 0.43 0.48
N SER A 47 -12.44 -0.35 -0.61
CA SER A 47 -12.56 -1.82 -0.54
C SER A 47 -11.41 -2.45 0.23
N ASP A 48 -10.17 -1.91 0.10
CA ASP A 48 -9.01 -2.33 0.88
C ASP A 48 -9.20 -2.07 2.37
N ALA A 49 -9.60 -0.86 2.72
CA ALA A 49 -9.86 -0.48 4.10
C ALA A 49 -10.96 -1.36 4.73
N LEU A 50 -12.02 -1.66 3.97
CA LEU A 50 -13.12 -2.51 4.40
C LEU A 50 -12.68 -3.97 4.57
N ALA A 51 -11.96 -4.54 3.60
CA ALA A 51 -11.44 -5.91 3.69
C ALA A 51 -10.52 -6.07 4.90
N GLY A 52 -9.60 -5.13 5.12
CA GLY A 52 -8.73 -5.12 6.29
C GLY A 52 -9.49 -4.94 7.62
N TYR A 53 -10.61 -4.25 7.63
CA TYR A 53 -11.48 -4.13 8.82
C TYR A 53 -12.23 -5.45 9.10
N LEU A 54 -12.83 -6.06 8.07
CA LEU A 54 -13.53 -7.32 8.19
C LEU A 54 -12.59 -8.45 8.65
N ALA A 55 -11.43 -8.60 8.01
CA ALA A 55 -10.47 -9.64 8.36
C ALA A 55 -10.03 -9.59 9.82
N ARG A 56 -9.94 -8.39 10.41
CA ARG A 56 -9.63 -8.23 11.84
C ARG A 56 -10.81 -8.57 12.76
N ARG A 57 -12.05 -8.52 12.27
CA ARG A 57 -13.24 -8.86 13.06
C ARG A 57 -13.60 -10.33 13.04
N THR A 58 -13.29 -11.03 11.93
CA THR A 58 -13.68 -12.43 11.74
C THR A 58 -12.58 -13.41 12.11
N ASP A 59 -11.37 -12.92 12.44
CA ASP A 59 -10.18 -13.75 12.70
C ASP A 59 -9.84 -14.72 11.55
N GLU A 60 -10.41 -14.48 10.37
CA GLU A 60 -10.25 -15.29 9.15
C GLU A 60 -9.09 -14.79 8.29
N VAL A 61 -7.88 -14.81 8.85
CA VAL A 61 -6.68 -14.47 8.08
C VAL A 61 -6.18 -15.70 7.36
N THR A 62 -6.45 -15.78 6.04
CA THR A 62 -5.93 -16.88 5.22
C THR A 62 -4.48 -16.65 4.82
N GLU A 63 -3.70 -17.73 4.64
CA GLU A 63 -2.31 -17.63 4.12
C GLU A 63 -2.28 -17.01 2.72
N PHE A 64 -3.27 -17.31 1.89
CA PHE A 64 -3.42 -16.73 0.56
C PHE A 64 -3.62 -15.20 0.64
N GLY A 65 -4.53 -14.71 1.47
CA GLY A 65 -4.75 -13.27 1.68
C GLY A 65 -3.48 -12.56 2.15
N ARG A 66 -2.74 -13.14 3.09
CA ARG A 66 -1.48 -12.55 3.61
C ARG A 66 -0.43 -12.28 2.53
N ILE A 67 -0.42 -13.07 1.44
CA ILE A 67 0.52 -12.91 0.33
C ILE A 67 -0.04 -11.98 -0.74
N VAL A 68 -1.33 -12.13 -1.05
CA VAL A 68 -1.96 -11.46 -2.20
C VAL A 68 -2.39 -10.03 -1.88
N ASP A 69 -2.83 -9.74 -0.64
CA ASP A 69 -3.24 -8.40 -0.22
C ASP A 69 -2.15 -7.33 -0.44
N PRO A 70 -0.88 -7.54 0.01
CA PRO A 70 0.18 -6.57 -0.23
C PRO A 70 0.50 -6.37 -1.73
N ILE A 71 0.29 -7.40 -2.55
CA ILE A 71 0.52 -7.32 -3.99
C ILE A 71 -0.59 -6.51 -4.65
N ALA A 72 -1.85 -6.79 -4.32
CA ALA A 72 -3.01 -6.10 -4.86
C ALA A 72 -2.99 -4.58 -4.55
N ASP A 73 -2.70 -4.21 -3.30
CA ASP A 73 -2.56 -2.82 -2.87
C ASP A 73 -1.47 -2.09 -3.65
N LYS A 74 -0.31 -2.72 -3.80
CA LYS A 74 0.82 -2.13 -4.54
C LYS A 74 0.57 -2.06 -6.03
N ALA A 75 -0.11 -3.04 -6.62
CA ALA A 75 -0.43 -3.05 -8.04
C ALA A 75 -1.30 -1.85 -8.45
N LEU A 76 -2.29 -1.49 -7.64
CA LEU A 76 -3.16 -0.33 -7.92
C LEU A 76 -2.36 0.98 -7.93
N ILE A 77 -1.61 1.26 -6.84
CA ILE A 77 -0.82 2.49 -6.72
C ILE A 77 0.26 2.56 -7.81
N THR A 78 0.97 1.46 -8.04
CA THR A 78 2.01 1.37 -9.08
C THR A 78 1.42 1.59 -10.48
N GLY A 79 0.32 0.92 -10.80
CA GLY A 79 -0.36 1.07 -12.10
C GLY A 79 -0.83 2.49 -12.34
N ALA A 80 -1.52 3.09 -11.36
CA ALA A 80 -2.01 4.47 -11.46
C ALA A 80 -0.86 5.48 -11.61
N LEU A 81 0.19 5.40 -10.78
CA LEU A 81 1.35 6.30 -10.88
C LEU A 81 2.12 6.12 -12.19
N THR A 82 2.24 4.88 -12.69
CA THR A 82 2.88 4.62 -13.98
C THR A 82 2.11 5.30 -15.12
N VAL A 83 0.79 5.16 -15.15
CA VAL A 83 -0.04 5.83 -16.18
C VAL A 83 0.06 7.35 -16.06
N LEU A 84 0.00 7.91 -14.85
CA LEU A 84 0.14 9.36 -14.61
C LEU A 84 1.51 9.87 -15.05
N ALA A 85 2.59 9.12 -14.83
CA ALA A 85 3.93 9.46 -15.30
C ALA A 85 4.03 9.43 -16.83
N VAL A 86 3.49 8.39 -17.48
CA VAL A 86 3.42 8.29 -18.95
C VAL A 86 2.58 9.42 -19.56
N GLN A 87 1.56 9.87 -18.85
CA GLN A 87 0.72 11.01 -19.25
C GLN A 87 1.36 12.37 -18.97
N ASN A 88 2.56 12.43 -18.40
CA ASN A 88 3.24 13.65 -17.93
C ASN A 88 2.40 14.45 -16.91
N ARG A 89 1.57 13.78 -16.11
CA ARG A 89 0.80 14.41 -15.04
C ARG A 89 1.55 14.42 -13.69
N VAL A 90 2.58 13.59 -13.57
CA VAL A 90 3.52 13.57 -12.44
C VAL A 90 4.93 13.34 -12.99
N ALA A 91 5.93 13.95 -12.36
CA ALA A 91 7.32 13.72 -12.75
C ALA A 91 7.70 12.24 -12.54
N VAL A 92 8.36 11.65 -13.53
CA VAL A 92 8.75 10.22 -13.51
C VAL A 92 9.54 9.86 -12.25
N TRP A 93 10.48 10.74 -11.84
CA TRP A 93 11.29 10.49 -10.64
C TRP A 93 10.45 10.41 -9.35
N VAL A 94 9.36 11.19 -9.24
CA VAL A 94 8.42 11.13 -8.09
C VAL A 94 7.70 9.78 -8.08
N ALA A 95 7.19 9.33 -9.23
CA ALA A 95 6.54 8.04 -9.36
C ALA A 95 7.51 6.90 -9.00
N VAL A 96 8.74 6.93 -9.53
CA VAL A 96 9.80 5.95 -9.24
C VAL A 96 10.17 5.96 -7.76
N ALA A 97 10.31 7.13 -7.12
CA ALA A 97 10.63 7.24 -5.70
C ALA A 97 9.54 6.64 -4.81
N ILE A 98 8.26 6.92 -5.10
CA ILE A 98 7.14 6.37 -4.35
C ILE A 98 7.06 4.85 -4.52
N VAL A 99 7.03 4.36 -5.76
CA VAL A 99 6.90 2.94 -6.08
C VAL A 99 8.11 2.15 -5.58
N GLY A 100 9.32 2.62 -5.84
CA GLY A 100 10.55 1.96 -5.41
C GLY A 100 10.63 1.83 -3.89
N ARG A 101 10.27 2.88 -3.16
CA ARG A 101 10.18 2.84 -1.69
C ARG A 101 9.12 1.84 -1.22
N GLU A 102 7.93 1.82 -1.83
CA GLU A 102 6.87 0.87 -1.45
C GLU A 102 7.33 -0.58 -1.62
N LEU A 103 7.95 -0.88 -2.75
CA LEU A 103 8.48 -2.22 -3.04
C LEU A 103 9.63 -2.58 -2.09
N ALA A 104 10.57 -1.66 -1.87
CA ALA A 104 11.72 -1.88 -0.98
C ALA A 104 11.28 -2.19 0.46
N VAL A 105 10.37 -1.38 1.02
CA VAL A 105 9.88 -1.62 2.40
C VAL A 105 9.05 -2.90 2.48
N THR A 106 8.27 -3.23 1.45
CA THR A 106 7.48 -4.47 1.42
C THR A 106 8.40 -5.70 1.37
N ALA A 107 9.40 -5.68 0.49
CA ALA A 107 10.40 -6.76 0.40
C ALA A 107 11.17 -6.92 1.72
N LEU A 108 11.62 -5.82 2.30
CA LEU A 108 12.36 -5.83 3.56
C LEU A 108 11.50 -6.34 4.72
N ARG A 109 10.21 -5.98 4.77
CA ARG A 109 9.25 -6.49 5.75
C ARG A 109 9.06 -8.00 5.60
N SER A 110 8.96 -8.50 4.38
CA SER A 110 8.84 -9.94 4.12
C SER A 110 10.07 -10.71 4.57
N VAL A 111 11.26 -10.18 4.31
CA VAL A 111 12.53 -10.79 4.77
C VAL A 111 12.66 -10.74 6.29
N ALA A 112 12.35 -9.60 6.92
CA ALA A 112 12.40 -9.44 8.37
C ALA A 112 11.41 -10.39 9.07
N GLY A 113 10.18 -10.51 8.54
CA GLY A 113 9.16 -11.43 9.06
C GLY A 113 9.58 -12.90 9.01
N ARG A 114 10.29 -13.33 7.97
CA ARG A 114 10.86 -14.70 7.87
C ARG A 114 11.95 -14.96 8.91
N ARG A 115 12.59 -13.90 9.41
CA ARG A 115 13.62 -13.98 10.47
C ARG A 115 13.03 -13.75 11.87
N GLY A 116 11.70 -13.73 12.04
CA GLY A 116 11.05 -13.51 13.32
C GLY A 116 11.13 -12.07 13.82
N ILE A 117 11.64 -11.13 13.02
CA ILE A 117 11.77 -9.73 13.41
C ILE A 117 10.46 -9.00 13.07
N THR A 118 9.69 -8.65 14.10
CA THR A 118 8.48 -7.83 13.93
C THR A 118 8.81 -6.36 14.17
N VAL A 119 8.72 -5.55 13.10
CA VAL A 119 8.82 -4.09 13.20
C VAL A 119 7.42 -3.50 13.28
N SER A 120 7.11 -2.80 14.37
CA SER A 120 5.81 -2.14 14.55
C SER A 120 5.57 -1.10 13.45
N VAL A 121 4.39 -1.14 12.85
CA VAL A 121 3.98 -0.13 11.86
C VAL A 121 3.63 1.16 12.59
N SER A 122 4.36 2.24 12.32
CA SER A 122 4.05 3.54 12.88
C SER A 122 2.68 4.05 12.40
N ARG A 123 2.03 4.95 13.18
CA ARG A 123 0.77 5.60 12.78
C ARG A 123 0.91 6.37 11.46
N LEU A 124 2.09 6.85 11.15
CA LEU A 124 2.44 7.52 9.89
C LEU A 124 2.25 6.58 8.67
N GLY A 125 2.48 5.28 8.85
CA GLY A 125 2.27 4.28 7.79
C GLY A 125 0.81 4.13 7.33
N LYS A 126 -0.19 4.45 8.15
CA LYS A 126 -1.60 4.43 7.75
C LYS A 126 -1.99 5.69 6.97
N ASN A 127 -1.52 6.85 7.41
CA ASN A 127 -1.87 8.13 6.80
C ASN A 127 -1.24 8.32 5.42
N LYS A 128 -0.08 7.70 5.15
CA LYS A 128 0.60 7.83 3.86
C LYS A 128 -0.22 7.26 2.70
N THR A 129 -0.84 6.07 2.87
CA THR A 129 -1.63 5.43 1.80
C THR A 129 -2.85 6.27 1.46
N THR A 130 -3.52 6.82 2.45
CA THR A 130 -4.64 7.75 2.24
C THR A 130 -4.18 8.98 1.47
N LEU A 131 -3.05 9.58 1.85
CA LEU A 131 -2.52 10.76 1.16
C LEU A 131 -2.07 10.45 -0.27
N GLN A 132 -1.49 9.28 -0.52
CA GLN A 132 -1.15 8.80 -1.87
C GLN A 132 -2.39 8.65 -2.74
N VAL A 133 -3.47 8.03 -2.22
CA VAL A 133 -4.74 7.88 -2.93
C VAL A 133 -5.33 9.25 -3.27
N VAL A 134 -5.35 10.16 -2.30
CA VAL A 134 -5.85 11.54 -2.52
C VAL A 134 -5.01 12.25 -3.59
N ALA A 135 -3.68 12.13 -3.54
CA ALA A 135 -2.80 12.72 -4.55
C ALA A 135 -3.05 12.14 -5.96
N ILE A 136 -3.23 10.80 -6.08
CA ILE A 136 -3.54 10.13 -7.35
C ILE A 136 -4.89 10.60 -7.91
N VAL A 137 -5.93 10.62 -7.08
CA VAL A 137 -7.27 11.08 -7.49
C VAL A 137 -7.22 12.54 -7.93
N THR A 138 -6.51 13.38 -7.17
CA THR A 138 -6.30 14.79 -7.52
C THR A 138 -5.58 14.93 -8.86
N LEU A 139 -4.50 14.17 -9.09
CA LEU A 139 -3.79 14.17 -10.35
C LEU A 139 -4.67 13.70 -11.53
N ILE A 140 -5.60 12.76 -11.32
CA ILE A 140 -6.54 12.32 -12.35
C ILE A 140 -7.52 13.43 -12.70
N LEU A 141 -8.06 14.12 -11.70
CA LEU A 141 -9.15 15.09 -11.86
C LEU A 141 -8.69 16.52 -12.18
N ALA A 142 -7.47 16.91 -11.76
CA ALA A 142 -7.00 18.28 -11.91
C ALA A 142 -6.87 18.65 -13.40
N PRO A 143 -7.44 19.77 -13.85
CA PRO A 143 -7.23 20.27 -15.20
C PRO A 143 -5.76 20.57 -15.49
N ASP A 144 -5.08 21.21 -14.52
CA ASP A 144 -3.64 21.45 -14.54
C ASP A 144 -2.97 20.62 -13.43
N PRO A 145 -2.21 19.56 -13.80
CA PRO A 145 -1.51 18.72 -12.80
C PRO A 145 -0.30 19.43 -12.17
N TYR A 146 0.15 20.56 -12.73
CA TYR A 146 1.27 21.35 -12.23
C TYR A 146 0.84 22.57 -11.41
N ALA A 147 -0.46 22.75 -11.16
CA ALA A 147 -0.96 23.77 -10.27
C ALA A 147 -0.28 23.64 -8.88
N TRP A 148 0.07 24.76 -8.26
CA TRP A 148 0.83 24.80 -6.99
C TRP A 148 0.21 23.93 -5.88
N TRP A 149 -1.11 23.91 -5.75
CA TRP A 149 -1.82 23.12 -4.74
C TRP A 149 -1.76 21.61 -5.02
N VAL A 150 -1.75 21.19 -6.30
CA VAL A 150 -1.56 19.78 -6.69
C VAL A 150 -0.13 19.34 -6.36
N LEU A 151 0.85 20.18 -6.69
CA LEU A 151 2.25 19.90 -6.39
C LEU A 151 2.50 19.78 -4.89
N ILE A 152 1.92 20.66 -4.06
CA ILE A 152 2.00 20.54 -2.60
C ILE A 152 1.50 19.18 -2.15
N LEU A 153 0.35 18.72 -2.64
CA LEU A 153 -0.23 17.45 -2.26
C LEU A 153 0.65 16.26 -2.69
N VAL A 154 1.18 16.30 -3.92
CA VAL A 154 2.07 15.25 -4.45
C VAL A 154 3.36 15.17 -3.65
N TYR A 155 4.00 16.33 -3.39
CA TYR A 155 5.24 16.35 -2.62
C TYR A 155 5.02 16.04 -1.13
N ALA A 156 3.88 16.38 -0.56
CA ALA A 156 3.51 15.94 0.78
C ALA A 156 3.35 14.42 0.86
N ALA A 157 2.71 13.80 -0.14
CA ALA A 157 2.60 12.34 -0.23
C ALA A 157 3.98 11.67 -0.41
N LEU A 158 4.85 12.26 -1.23
CA LEU A 158 6.23 11.80 -1.40
C LEU A 158 7.02 11.90 -0.10
N ALA A 159 7.01 13.06 0.55
CA ALA A 159 7.72 13.30 1.81
C ALA A 159 7.27 12.31 2.90
N LEU A 160 5.96 12.16 3.11
CA LEU A 160 5.42 11.22 4.10
C LEU A 160 5.80 9.77 3.76
N THR A 161 5.83 9.44 2.47
CA THR A 161 6.28 8.12 1.99
C THR A 161 7.74 7.88 2.33
N LEU A 162 8.62 8.83 2.07
CA LEU A 162 10.06 8.71 2.35
C LEU A 162 10.35 8.68 3.85
N VAL A 163 9.74 9.57 4.63
CA VAL A 163 9.90 9.62 6.10
C VAL A 163 9.47 8.29 6.73
N SER A 164 8.29 7.78 6.37
CA SER A 164 7.83 6.49 6.91
C SER A 164 8.69 5.30 6.45
N GLY A 165 9.41 5.44 5.33
CA GLY A 165 10.43 4.48 4.90
C GLY A 165 11.68 4.54 5.77
N ALA A 166 12.19 5.75 5.99
CA ALA A 166 13.37 5.98 6.82
C ALA A 166 13.16 5.48 8.26
N GLU A 167 11.99 5.75 8.86
CA GLU A 167 11.64 5.21 10.19
C GLU A 167 11.69 3.68 10.22
N TYR A 168 11.23 3.01 9.16
CA TYR A 168 11.27 1.55 9.09
C TYR A 168 12.71 1.03 9.04
N PHE A 169 13.59 1.66 8.24
CA PHE A 169 15.01 1.31 8.18
C PHE A 169 15.74 1.60 9.50
N ALA A 170 15.45 2.72 10.15
CA ALA A 170 16.01 3.05 11.45
C ALA A 170 15.60 2.03 12.53
N GLY A 171 14.31 1.65 12.55
CA GLY A 171 13.80 0.63 13.47
C GLY A 171 14.39 -0.77 13.29
N LEU A 172 14.82 -1.11 12.07
CA LEU A 172 15.56 -2.35 11.81
C LEU A 172 17.00 -2.30 12.30
N ARG A 173 17.67 -1.14 12.18
CA ARG A 173 19.05 -0.95 12.64
C ARG A 173 19.19 -0.91 14.16
N SER A 174 18.19 -0.39 14.87
CA SER A 174 18.23 -0.23 16.33
C SER A 174 17.90 -1.53 17.10
N ARG A 175 17.64 -2.64 16.41
CA ARG A 175 17.51 -3.96 17.02
C ARG A 175 18.70 -4.84 16.58
N PRO A 176 19.82 -4.86 17.33
CA PRO A 176 20.87 -5.86 17.14
C PRO A 176 20.24 -7.23 17.37
N GLY A 177 20.51 -8.19 16.49
CA GLY A 177 19.98 -9.53 16.56
C GLY A 177 20.20 -10.16 17.93
N GLY A 178 19.14 -10.75 18.49
CA GLY A 178 19.23 -11.74 19.55
C GLY A 178 19.09 -11.22 20.96
N GLU A 179 17.86 -10.93 21.39
CA GLU A 179 17.44 -11.36 22.70
C GLU A 179 16.38 -12.45 22.49
N ALA A 180 16.86 -13.67 22.38
CA ALA A 180 16.06 -14.83 22.76
C ALA A 180 15.61 -14.58 24.20
N GLY A 181 14.29 -14.48 24.39
CA GLY A 181 13.71 -14.35 25.72
C GLY A 181 14.33 -15.40 26.66
N PRO A 182 14.50 -15.10 27.95
CA PRO A 182 15.05 -16.06 28.90
C PRO A 182 14.19 -17.32 28.83
N PRO A 183 14.83 -18.51 28.90
CA PRO A 183 14.11 -19.77 28.94
C PRO A 183 13.14 -19.73 30.12
N GLU A 184 11.86 -20.00 29.86
CA GLU A 184 10.89 -20.24 30.93
C GLU A 184 11.49 -21.27 31.89
N ARG A 185 11.75 -20.83 33.12
CA ARG A 185 12.10 -21.72 34.19
C ARG A 185 10.94 -22.66 34.39
N SER A 186 11.10 -23.88 33.95
CA SER A 186 10.25 -24.99 34.35
C SER A 186 10.18 -25.03 35.87
N SER A 187 9.14 -24.47 36.45
CA SER A 187 8.80 -24.73 37.84
C SER A 187 8.37 -26.18 37.92
N SER A 188 9.32 -27.03 38.25
CA SER A 188 9.08 -28.38 38.69
C SER A 188 8.21 -28.33 39.97
N PRO A 189 7.05 -28.98 40.03
CA PRO A 189 6.39 -29.19 41.31
C PRO A 189 7.10 -30.35 41.99
N GLY A 190 7.94 -30.03 42.96
CA GLY A 190 8.51 -31.00 43.89
C GLY A 190 7.64 -31.09 45.13
N GLY A 191 7.35 -32.33 45.53
CA GLY A 191 6.94 -32.69 46.88
C GLY A 191 5.49 -32.98 47.04
#